data_f21776fd1404e571b8e0def8b2158f32
#
_entry.id   f21776fd1404e571b8e0def8b2158f32
#
_cell.length_a   1.000
_cell.length_b   1.000
_cell.length_c   1.000
_cell.angle_alpha   90.00
_cell.angle_beta   90.00
_cell.angle_gamma   90.00
#
_symmetry.space_group_name_H-M   'P 1'
#
loop_
_entity.id
_entity.type
_entity.pdbx_description
1 polymer ?
#
loop_
_entity_poly.entity_id
_entity_poly.type
_entity_poly.pdbx_seq_one_letter_code
_entity_poly.pdbx_strand_id
1 'polypeptide(L)'
;MKVLENFSLLHHNTFAMDVKAKRFVEYQNVCELKEVLGRFDGNENRDSKKLFIGRGSNLLFTRDFDGTVFHGNISGVEVVRETDDHVLVSVGAGVVWDDFVAWCVDNNLYGAENLSLIPGEVGAAAVQNIGHYPYKQPGGNLLLPKPGKFCAAGPDGDTSAAVPYLPFPKDNSPG
;
A
#
# COMPACT_ATOMS: atom_id res chain seq x y z
N MET A 1 -16.95 4.41 8.79
CA MET A 1 -17.41 4.01 7.44
C MET A 1 -18.26 5.10 6.82
N LYS A 2 -18.08 5.39 5.52
CA LYS A 2 -18.79 6.42 4.77
C LYS A 2 -19.30 5.81 3.47
N VAL A 3 -20.56 5.99 3.15
CA VAL A 3 -21.19 5.49 1.92
C VAL A 3 -21.86 6.65 1.21
N LEU A 4 -21.47 6.90 -0.03
CA LEU A 4 -21.94 8.02 -0.84
C LEU A 4 -22.45 7.53 -2.19
N GLU A 5 -23.56 8.11 -2.68
CA GLU A 5 -24.11 7.81 -4.00
C GLU A 5 -23.72 8.91 -5.00
N ASN A 6 -23.56 8.54 -6.28
CA ASN A 6 -23.18 9.46 -7.36
C ASN A 6 -21.95 10.31 -7.04
N PHE A 7 -20.94 9.68 -6.44
CA PHE A 7 -19.77 10.36 -5.92
C PHE A 7 -18.74 10.66 -7.02
N SER A 8 -18.25 11.92 -7.07
CA SER A 8 -17.18 12.32 -7.99
C SER A 8 -15.85 11.73 -7.54
N LEU A 9 -15.16 11.08 -8.47
CA LEU A 9 -13.82 10.51 -8.28
C LEU A 9 -12.71 11.49 -8.67
N LEU A 10 -13.02 12.78 -8.86
CA LEU A 10 -12.05 13.81 -9.27
C LEU A 10 -10.76 13.82 -8.42
N HIS A 11 -10.92 13.63 -7.11
CA HIS A 11 -9.79 13.59 -6.15
C HIS A 11 -9.30 12.17 -5.83
N HIS A 12 -9.82 11.17 -6.52
CA HIS A 12 -9.47 9.76 -6.38
C HIS A 12 -8.88 9.15 -7.66
N ASN A 13 -8.33 9.99 -8.52
CA ASN A 13 -7.52 9.60 -9.66
C ASN A 13 -6.53 10.72 -10.01
N THR A 14 -5.31 10.35 -10.41
CA THR A 14 -4.24 11.32 -10.71
C THR A 14 -4.42 12.05 -12.04
N PHE A 15 -5.27 11.56 -12.92
CA PHE A 15 -5.63 12.26 -14.17
C PHE A 15 -6.65 13.38 -13.96
N ALA A 16 -7.11 13.59 -12.71
CA ALA A 16 -8.10 14.60 -12.34
C ALA A 16 -9.35 14.56 -13.24
N MET A 17 -9.79 13.35 -13.59
CA MET A 17 -10.99 13.16 -14.39
C MET A 17 -12.21 13.21 -13.47
N ASP A 18 -13.16 14.10 -13.78
CA ASP A 18 -14.42 14.21 -13.05
C ASP A 18 -15.42 13.17 -13.54
N VAL A 19 -15.16 11.91 -13.19
CA VAL A 19 -16.07 10.79 -13.39
C VAL A 19 -16.79 10.45 -12.09
N LYS A 20 -17.98 9.89 -12.18
CA LYS A 20 -18.79 9.52 -11.02
C LYS A 20 -18.81 8.01 -10.82
N ALA A 21 -18.72 7.59 -9.57
CA ALA A 21 -19.08 6.25 -9.15
C ALA A 21 -20.55 6.24 -8.71
N LYS A 22 -21.31 5.21 -9.12
CA LYS A 22 -22.69 5.03 -8.64
C LYS A 22 -22.73 4.98 -7.13
N ARG A 23 -21.74 4.33 -6.51
CA ARG A 23 -21.55 4.29 -5.06
C ARG A 23 -20.07 4.34 -4.72
N PHE A 24 -19.74 5.09 -3.68
CA PHE A 24 -18.40 5.17 -3.12
C PHE A 24 -18.45 4.78 -1.64
N VAL A 25 -17.57 3.89 -1.24
CA VAL A 25 -17.47 3.38 0.14
C VAL A 25 -16.05 3.63 0.64
N GLU A 26 -15.95 4.43 1.71
CA GLU A 26 -14.71 4.64 2.44
C GLU A 26 -14.79 3.95 3.79
N TYR A 27 -13.82 3.08 4.08
CA TYR A 27 -13.73 2.34 5.34
C TYR A 27 -12.39 2.60 6.03
N GLN A 28 -12.41 2.61 7.38
CA GLN A 28 -11.27 2.97 8.23
C GLN A 28 -10.65 1.78 8.95
N ASN A 29 -11.26 0.60 8.87
CA ASN A 29 -10.75 -0.62 9.46
C ASN A 29 -11.33 -1.87 8.77
N VAL A 30 -10.73 -3.02 9.07
CA VAL A 30 -11.10 -4.31 8.47
C VAL A 30 -12.52 -4.74 8.88
N CYS A 31 -12.99 -4.37 10.07
CA CYS A 31 -14.35 -4.72 10.53
C CYS A 31 -15.39 -4.00 9.67
N GLU A 32 -15.20 -2.72 9.39
CA GLU A 32 -16.05 -1.95 8.49
C GLU A 32 -16.05 -2.52 7.07
N LEU A 33 -14.88 -2.93 6.56
CA LEU A 33 -14.79 -3.58 5.26
C LEU A 33 -15.60 -4.87 5.22
N LYS A 34 -15.47 -5.74 6.23
CA LYS A 34 -16.23 -6.99 6.31
C LYS A 34 -17.73 -6.75 6.38
N GLU A 35 -18.16 -5.78 7.18
CA GLU A 35 -19.57 -5.39 7.29
C GLU A 35 -20.13 -4.93 5.96
N VAL A 36 -19.42 -4.05 5.28
CA VAL A 36 -19.84 -3.53 3.96
C VAL A 36 -19.90 -4.64 2.93
N LEU A 37 -18.88 -5.48 2.82
CA LEU A 37 -18.87 -6.58 1.87
C LEU A 37 -20.03 -7.55 2.12
N GLY A 38 -20.32 -7.87 3.38
CA GLY A 38 -21.48 -8.71 3.74
C GLY A 38 -22.83 -8.12 3.31
N ARG A 39 -22.97 -6.78 3.36
CA ARG A 39 -24.18 -6.10 2.87
C ARG A 39 -24.29 -6.13 1.34
N PHE A 40 -23.17 -6.07 0.63
CA PHE A 40 -23.13 -6.04 -0.84
C PHE A 40 -23.10 -7.42 -1.49
N ASP A 41 -22.86 -8.49 -0.75
CA ASP A 41 -22.92 -9.87 -1.22
C ASP A 41 -24.34 -10.47 -1.13
N GLY A 42 -25.31 -9.73 -0.58
CA GLY A 42 -26.73 -10.08 -0.58
C GLY A 42 -27.33 -10.14 -1.98
N ASN A 43 -28.39 -10.92 -2.16
CA ASN A 43 -28.98 -11.31 -3.45
C ASN A 43 -29.33 -10.16 -4.41
N GLU A 44 -29.56 -8.94 -3.92
CA GLU A 44 -29.94 -7.79 -4.75
C GLU A 44 -28.77 -7.05 -5.39
N ASN A 45 -27.54 -7.26 -4.91
CA ASN A 45 -26.33 -6.53 -5.35
C ASN A 45 -25.24 -7.45 -5.90
N ARG A 46 -25.49 -8.73 -6.09
CA ARG A 46 -24.50 -9.74 -6.47
C ARG A 46 -23.84 -9.46 -7.82
N ASP A 47 -24.56 -8.79 -8.74
CA ASP A 47 -24.07 -8.44 -10.08
C ASP A 47 -23.49 -7.04 -10.17
N SER A 48 -23.43 -6.26 -9.08
CA SER A 48 -22.87 -4.92 -9.10
C SER A 48 -21.35 -4.98 -9.21
N LYS A 49 -20.80 -4.20 -10.14
CA LYS A 49 -19.35 -4.07 -10.32
C LYS A 49 -18.71 -3.51 -9.06
N LYS A 50 -17.62 -4.14 -8.60
CA LYS A 50 -16.83 -3.70 -7.46
C LYS A 50 -15.44 -3.31 -7.93
N LEU A 51 -14.93 -2.16 -7.47
CA LEU A 51 -13.60 -1.68 -7.76
C LEU A 51 -12.95 -1.21 -6.46
N PHE A 52 -11.80 -1.80 -6.10
CA PHE A 52 -10.99 -1.36 -4.97
C PHE A 52 -9.91 -0.42 -5.49
N ILE A 53 -9.81 0.75 -4.89
CA ILE A 53 -8.82 1.76 -5.27
C ILE A 53 -8.03 2.22 -4.04
N GLY A 54 -6.78 2.65 -4.27
CA GLY A 54 -6.07 3.58 -3.42
C GLY A 54 -6.28 5.01 -3.95
N ARG A 55 -5.22 5.78 -4.10
CA ARG A 55 -5.29 7.15 -4.67
C ARG A 55 -5.60 7.19 -6.16
N GLY A 56 -5.80 6.05 -6.81
CA GLY A 56 -6.11 6.00 -8.24
C GLY A 56 -4.95 6.41 -9.16
N SER A 57 -3.70 6.25 -8.70
CA SER A 57 -2.50 6.67 -9.46
C SER A 57 -2.22 5.81 -10.71
N ASN A 58 -2.81 4.63 -10.80
CA ASN A 58 -2.66 3.73 -11.94
C ASN A 58 -4.00 3.36 -12.58
N LEU A 59 -4.95 4.29 -12.54
CA LEU A 59 -6.30 4.10 -13.09
C LEU A 59 -6.63 5.22 -14.08
N LEU A 60 -7.11 4.83 -15.25
CA LEU A 60 -7.69 5.74 -16.24
C LEU A 60 -9.19 5.44 -16.38
N PHE A 61 -10.01 6.36 -15.90
CA PHE A 61 -11.45 6.28 -16.09
C PHE A 61 -11.83 6.88 -17.45
N THR A 62 -12.48 6.11 -18.30
CA THR A 62 -12.95 6.57 -19.62
C THR A 62 -14.42 6.97 -19.62
N ARG A 63 -15.14 6.72 -18.53
CA ARG A 63 -16.56 7.03 -18.30
C ARG A 63 -16.91 6.85 -16.83
N ASP A 64 -18.11 7.27 -16.45
CA ASP A 64 -18.66 7.00 -15.12
C ASP A 64 -18.66 5.50 -14.80
N PHE A 65 -18.40 5.18 -13.53
CA PHE A 65 -18.35 3.80 -13.05
C PHE A 65 -19.71 3.37 -12.50
N ASP A 66 -20.43 2.56 -13.26
CA ASP A 66 -21.72 1.99 -12.83
C ASP A 66 -21.49 0.80 -11.88
N GLY A 67 -21.05 1.11 -10.67
CA GLY A 67 -20.72 0.13 -9.64
C GLY A 67 -20.35 0.78 -8.33
N THR A 68 -19.80 -0.03 -7.43
CA THR A 68 -19.31 0.43 -6.12
C THR A 68 -17.80 0.51 -6.11
N VAL A 69 -17.26 1.68 -5.80
CA VAL A 69 -15.84 1.92 -5.57
C VAL A 69 -15.58 1.84 -4.07
N PHE A 70 -14.58 1.07 -3.68
CA PHE A 70 -14.12 0.89 -2.30
C PHE A 70 -12.76 1.55 -2.13
N HIS A 71 -12.64 2.42 -1.14
CA HIS A 71 -11.40 3.08 -0.76
C HIS A 71 -11.09 2.80 0.71
N GLY A 72 -9.90 2.26 0.98
CA GLY A 72 -9.46 1.91 2.33
C GLY A 72 -8.68 3.03 2.97
N ASN A 73 -9.31 3.84 3.82
CA ASN A 73 -8.67 4.90 4.59
C ASN A 73 -8.20 4.39 5.97
N ILE A 74 -7.49 3.26 5.97
CA ILE A 74 -6.90 2.68 7.18
C ILE A 74 -5.57 3.36 7.41
N SER A 75 -5.43 4.09 8.51
CA SER A 75 -4.23 4.84 8.87
C SER A 75 -3.38 4.09 9.90
N GLY A 76 -2.18 4.62 10.15
CA GLY A 76 -1.27 4.18 11.19
C GLY A 76 -0.12 3.33 10.69
N VAL A 77 0.99 3.43 11.45
CA VAL A 77 2.20 2.61 11.29
C VAL A 77 2.54 2.08 12.68
N GLU A 78 2.67 0.77 12.82
CA GLU A 78 2.91 0.10 14.09
C GLU A 78 4.06 -0.90 13.95
N VAL A 79 5.02 -0.83 14.88
CA VAL A 79 6.07 -1.86 15.01
C VAL A 79 5.47 -3.08 15.72
N VAL A 80 5.30 -4.17 14.98
CA VAL A 80 4.73 -5.42 15.49
C VAL A 80 5.77 -6.25 16.21
N ARG A 81 6.98 -6.30 15.67
CA ARG A 81 8.10 -7.05 16.25
C ARG A 81 9.43 -6.46 15.80
N GLU A 82 10.38 -6.47 16.71
CA GLU A 82 11.74 -6.04 16.48
C GLU A 82 12.71 -7.17 16.86
N THR A 83 13.74 -7.35 16.03
CA THR A 83 14.87 -8.27 16.26
C THR A 83 16.17 -7.48 16.10
N ASP A 84 17.31 -8.13 16.30
CA ASP A 84 18.62 -7.48 16.09
C ASP A 84 18.85 -7.07 14.62
N ASP A 85 18.23 -7.77 13.68
CA ASP A 85 18.46 -7.58 12.25
C ASP A 85 17.31 -6.86 11.53
N HIS A 86 16.08 -7.00 12.02
CA HIS A 86 14.87 -6.60 11.29
C HIS A 86 13.79 -6.04 12.20
N VAL A 87 12.96 -5.21 11.61
CA VAL A 87 11.73 -4.71 12.22
C VAL A 87 10.53 -5.15 11.37
N LEU A 88 9.55 -5.78 11.99
CA LEU A 88 8.27 -6.11 11.37
C LEU A 88 7.30 -4.98 11.64
N VAL A 89 6.80 -4.35 10.58
CA VAL A 89 5.91 -3.19 10.66
C VAL A 89 4.57 -3.52 10.02
N SER A 90 3.50 -3.20 10.75
CA SER A 90 2.13 -3.18 10.23
C SER A 90 1.80 -1.76 9.80
N VAL A 91 1.33 -1.60 8.56
CA VAL A 91 1.01 -0.28 8.00
C VAL A 91 -0.41 -0.27 7.47
N GLY A 92 -1.16 0.78 7.79
CA GLY A 92 -2.51 0.97 7.30
C GLY A 92 -2.56 1.10 5.78
N ALA A 93 -3.56 0.50 5.17
CA ALA A 93 -3.69 0.45 3.70
C ALA A 93 -3.85 1.84 3.05
N GLY A 94 -4.41 2.81 3.78
CA GLY A 94 -4.60 4.20 3.33
C GLY A 94 -3.43 5.13 3.64
N VAL A 95 -2.35 4.64 4.25
CA VAL A 95 -1.14 5.44 4.45
C VAL A 95 -0.51 5.76 3.10
N VAL A 96 -0.18 7.03 2.86
CA VAL A 96 0.52 7.46 1.65
C VAL A 96 1.86 6.76 1.58
N TRP A 97 2.19 6.20 0.42
CA TRP A 97 3.42 5.41 0.26
C TRP A 97 4.68 6.21 0.62
N ASP A 98 4.78 7.45 0.15
CA ASP A 98 5.95 8.31 0.37
C ASP A 98 6.09 8.74 1.85
N ASP A 99 4.97 8.97 2.55
CA ASP A 99 4.96 9.23 3.99
C ASP A 99 5.49 8.01 4.78
N PHE A 100 5.13 6.81 4.34
CA PHE A 100 5.67 5.59 4.92
C PHE A 100 7.17 5.43 4.66
N VAL A 101 7.65 5.76 3.46
CA VAL A 101 9.09 5.75 3.15
C VAL A 101 9.83 6.76 4.03
N ALA A 102 9.31 7.97 4.18
CA ALA A 102 9.88 8.98 5.07
C ALA A 102 9.94 8.47 6.53
N TRP A 103 8.85 7.87 7.01
CA TRP A 103 8.81 7.25 8.34
C TRP A 103 9.90 6.16 8.50
N CYS A 104 10.14 5.33 7.47
CA CYS A 104 11.22 4.33 7.50
C CYS A 104 12.59 4.99 7.69
N VAL A 105 12.88 6.03 6.90
CA VAL A 105 14.14 6.76 6.98
C VAL A 105 14.35 7.39 8.34
N ASP A 106 13.32 8.05 8.89
CA ASP A 106 13.35 8.71 10.19
C ASP A 106 13.58 7.72 11.35
N ASN A 107 13.18 6.46 11.16
CA ASN A 107 13.38 5.38 12.12
C ASN A 107 14.62 4.51 11.83
N ASN A 108 15.49 4.94 10.91
CA ASN A 108 16.68 4.20 10.49
C ASN A 108 16.37 2.77 9.99
N LEU A 109 15.28 2.63 9.25
CA LEU A 109 14.87 1.38 8.59
C LEU A 109 15.13 1.52 7.08
N TYR A 110 15.79 0.56 6.51
CA TYR A 110 16.32 0.63 5.15
C TYR A 110 15.52 -0.23 4.16
N GLY A 111 15.77 -0.01 2.87
CA GLY A 111 15.24 -0.81 1.76
C GLY A 111 14.01 -0.21 1.06
N ALA A 112 13.35 0.78 1.65
CA ALA A 112 12.22 1.48 1.04
C ALA A 112 12.63 2.81 0.38
N GLU A 113 13.80 3.37 0.71
CA GLU A 113 14.24 4.71 0.31
C GLU A 113 14.31 4.91 -1.21
N ASN A 114 14.70 3.88 -1.96
CA ASN A 114 14.76 3.93 -3.43
C ASN A 114 13.38 3.89 -4.10
N LEU A 115 12.33 3.75 -3.32
CA LEU A 115 10.94 3.68 -3.78
C LEU A 115 10.15 4.94 -3.37
N SER A 116 10.86 5.96 -2.89
CA SER A 116 10.29 7.28 -2.65
C SER A 116 9.72 7.89 -3.93
N LEU A 117 8.77 8.80 -3.78
CA LEU A 117 8.06 9.51 -4.86
C LEU A 117 7.20 8.62 -5.78
N ILE A 118 7.05 7.32 -5.49
CA ILE A 118 6.07 6.50 -6.19
C ILE A 118 4.67 6.87 -5.68
N PRO A 119 3.78 7.37 -6.56
CA PRO A 119 2.46 7.81 -6.12
C PRO A 119 1.58 6.63 -5.73
N GLY A 120 0.86 6.76 -4.62
CA GLY A 120 -0.09 5.75 -4.18
C GLY A 120 -0.19 5.61 -2.67
N GLU A 121 -0.83 4.53 -2.25
CA GLU A 121 -1.01 4.14 -0.86
C GLU A 121 -0.39 2.76 -0.62
N VAL A 122 -0.03 2.48 0.62
CA VAL A 122 0.61 1.21 1.02
C VAL A 122 -0.23 -0.01 0.62
N GLY A 123 -1.55 0.04 0.78
CA GLY A 123 -2.44 -1.05 0.37
C GLY A 123 -2.44 -1.31 -1.13
N ALA A 124 -2.31 -0.28 -1.95
CA ALA A 124 -2.25 -0.39 -3.41
C ALA A 124 -0.86 -0.82 -3.90
N ALA A 125 0.20 -0.51 -3.18
CA ALA A 125 1.59 -0.84 -3.51
C ALA A 125 1.77 -2.35 -3.78
N ALA A 126 1.12 -3.17 -2.98
CA ALA A 126 1.16 -4.62 -3.12
C ALA A 126 0.54 -5.13 -4.43
N VAL A 127 -0.54 -4.49 -4.88
CA VAL A 127 -1.27 -4.86 -6.10
C VAL A 127 -0.53 -4.38 -7.34
N GLN A 128 0.11 -3.22 -7.25
CA GLN A 128 0.87 -2.62 -8.34
C GLN A 128 2.27 -3.20 -8.50
N ASN A 129 2.65 -4.16 -7.65
CA ASN A 129 3.98 -4.77 -7.67
C ASN A 129 5.09 -3.69 -7.64
N ILE A 130 4.93 -2.68 -6.76
CA ILE A 130 5.90 -1.61 -6.57
C ILE A 130 7.20 -2.23 -6.07
N GLY A 131 8.16 -2.38 -6.96
CA GLY A 131 9.41 -3.06 -6.71
C GLY A 131 9.21 -4.57 -6.41
N HIS A 132 10.24 -5.34 -6.66
CA HIS A 132 10.28 -6.73 -6.24
C HIS A 132 10.51 -6.72 -4.72
N TYR A 133 9.43 -6.69 -3.94
CA TYR A 133 9.54 -6.69 -2.48
C TYR A 133 9.90 -8.08 -1.95
N PRO A 134 11.17 -8.31 -1.58
CA PRO A 134 11.51 -9.49 -0.81
C PRO A 134 10.97 -9.42 0.62
N TYR A 135 10.42 -8.28 1.04
CA TYR A 135 10.10 -7.97 2.44
C TYR A 135 8.64 -8.14 2.82
N LYS A 136 7.78 -8.56 1.89
CA LYS A 136 6.34 -8.73 2.16
C LYS A 136 6.08 -10.07 2.83
N GLN A 137 5.61 -10.02 4.08
CA GLN A 137 5.19 -11.19 4.84
C GLN A 137 3.73 -11.54 4.58
N PRO A 138 3.33 -12.82 4.77
CA PRO A 138 1.92 -13.19 4.81
C PRO A 138 1.17 -12.32 5.82
N GLY A 139 -0.02 -11.83 5.43
CA GLY A 139 -0.82 -10.94 6.27
C GLY A 139 -0.61 -9.44 6.03
N GLY A 140 0.21 -9.04 5.03
CA GLY A 140 0.35 -7.64 4.62
C GLY A 140 1.35 -6.83 5.45
N ASN A 141 2.09 -7.46 6.37
CA ASN A 141 3.16 -6.80 7.12
C ASN A 141 4.42 -6.64 6.27
N LEU A 142 5.22 -5.62 6.58
CA LEU A 142 6.48 -5.33 5.91
C LEU A 142 7.64 -5.64 6.87
N LEU A 143 8.62 -6.40 6.37
CA LEU A 143 9.85 -6.68 7.09
C LEU A 143 10.94 -5.72 6.60
N LEU A 144 11.43 -4.86 7.48
CA LEU A 144 12.40 -3.82 7.15
C LEU A 144 13.75 -4.12 7.84
N PRO A 145 14.88 -4.12 7.09
CA PRO A 145 16.19 -4.33 7.66
C PRO A 145 16.66 -3.11 8.45
N LYS A 146 17.46 -3.39 9.47
CA LYS A 146 18.25 -2.41 10.22
C LYS A 146 19.55 -2.05 9.51
N PRO A 147 20.26 -0.97 9.93
CA PRO A 147 21.55 -0.58 9.36
C PRO A 147 22.53 -1.73 9.22
N GLY A 148 23.09 -1.91 8.02
CA GLY A 148 24.07 -2.95 7.73
C GLY A 148 23.51 -4.37 7.61
N LYS A 149 22.18 -4.53 7.64
CA LYS A 149 21.48 -5.80 7.49
C LYS A 149 20.63 -5.80 6.23
N PHE A 150 20.46 -6.95 5.63
CA PHE A 150 19.65 -7.16 4.42
C PHE A 150 18.67 -8.28 4.60
N CYS A 151 17.45 -8.07 4.11
CA CYS A 151 16.52 -9.15 3.88
C CYS A 151 16.59 -9.55 2.40
N ALA A 152 17.18 -10.71 2.11
CA ALA A 152 16.84 -11.41 0.88
C ALA A 152 15.74 -12.41 1.23
N ALA A 153 14.56 -12.26 0.63
CA ALA A 153 13.62 -13.36 0.62
C ALA A 153 14.06 -14.34 -0.47
N GLY A 154 14.34 -15.57 -0.11
CA GLY A 154 14.44 -16.66 -1.06
C GLY A 154 13.09 -16.86 -1.79
N PRO A 155 13.05 -17.61 -2.90
CA PRO A 155 11.84 -17.87 -3.66
C PRO A 155 10.71 -18.50 -2.83
N ASP A 156 11.02 -19.05 -1.66
CA ASP A 156 10.09 -19.72 -0.74
C ASP A 156 9.65 -18.85 0.44
N GLY A 157 10.00 -17.55 0.45
CA GLY A 157 9.69 -16.65 1.57
C GLY A 157 10.60 -16.88 2.79
N ASP A 158 11.63 -17.70 2.68
CA ASP A 158 12.62 -17.92 3.73
C ASP A 158 13.61 -16.75 3.77
N THR A 159 13.63 -16.03 4.90
CA THR A 159 14.49 -14.88 5.15
C THR A 159 15.89 -15.27 5.63
N SER A 160 16.24 -16.55 5.63
CA SER A 160 17.53 -17.05 6.14
C SER A 160 18.74 -16.76 5.23
N ALA A 161 18.52 -16.39 3.97
CA ALA A 161 19.57 -16.03 3.04
C ALA A 161 19.76 -14.50 2.96
N ALA A 162 20.53 -13.94 3.88
CA ALA A 162 20.96 -12.54 3.78
C ALA A 162 21.97 -12.38 2.65
N VAL A 163 21.61 -11.64 1.59
CA VAL A 163 22.59 -11.20 0.59
C VAL A 163 23.28 -9.94 1.14
N PRO A 164 24.61 -9.91 1.28
CA PRO A 164 25.30 -8.73 1.76
C PRO A 164 25.13 -7.57 0.76
N TYR A 165 24.74 -6.42 1.26
CA TYR A 165 24.75 -5.17 0.51
C TYR A 165 26.19 -4.83 0.17
N LEU A 166 26.45 -4.65 -1.11
CA LEU A 166 27.63 -3.93 -1.54
C LEU A 166 27.31 -2.43 -1.42
N PRO A 167 27.91 -1.70 -0.47
CA PRO A 167 27.73 -0.26 -0.41
C PRO A 167 28.17 0.32 -1.76
N PHE A 168 27.40 1.25 -2.30
CA PHE A 168 27.86 2.06 -3.42
C PHE A 168 29.24 2.60 -3.08
N PRO A 169 30.22 2.50 -3.99
CA PRO A 169 31.52 3.09 -3.75
C PRO A 169 31.30 4.57 -3.40
N LYS A 170 31.77 4.98 -2.23
CA LYS A 170 31.84 6.40 -1.89
C LYS A 170 32.65 7.03 -3.00
N ASP A 171 32.05 7.97 -3.72
CA ASP A 171 32.72 8.72 -4.75
C ASP A 171 33.91 9.46 -4.10
N ASN A 172 35.10 8.89 -4.26
CA ASN A 172 36.34 9.53 -3.89
C ASN A 172 36.70 10.50 -5.02
N SER A 173 35.91 11.55 -5.20
CA SER A 173 36.32 12.69 -6.01
C SER A 173 37.41 13.42 -5.24
N PRO A 174 38.64 13.47 -5.73
CA PRO A 174 39.68 14.33 -5.14
C PRO A 174 39.28 15.78 -5.43
N GLY A 175 39.28 16.59 -4.37
CA GLY A 175 39.10 18.03 -4.40
C GLY A 175 40.18 18.78 -5.18
#